data_ba64968de541a675503341b022d0324d
#
_entry.id   ba64968de541a675503341b022d0324d
#
_cell.length_a   1.000
_cell.length_b   1.000
_cell.length_c   1.000
_cell.angle_alpha   90.00
_cell.angle_beta   90.00
_cell.angle_gamma   90.00
#
_symmetry.space_group_name_H-M   'P 1'
#
loop_
_entity.id
_entity.type
_entity.pdbx_description
1 polymer ?
#
loop_
_entity_poly.entity_id
_entity_poly.type
_entity_poly.pdbx_seq_one_letter_code
_entity_poly.pdbx_strand_id
1 'polypeptide(L)'
;ITFTTVTTRLAGGRLPGIATVRDRVWFVNRSTHVITWNGSTESILDGRTNTPNPAPPKANYIEFWNERVWLARTDSNPSGVYFSDLTDVNGNDLDPSTGTLAWPADNVIQIAQENGSPIYGIKVYRNALYVFKENGIWRIDFNGPFDITVSKSLSSVGTRYQTSIVEH
;
A
#
# COMPACT_ATOMS: atom_id res chain seq x y z
N ILE A 1 -10.27 25.79 17.15
CA ILE A 1 -9.86 24.74 16.19
C ILE A 1 -10.93 23.67 16.21
N THR A 2 -11.59 23.44 15.09
CA THR A 2 -12.60 22.41 14.96
C THR A 2 -11.96 21.17 14.35
N PHE A 3 -12.04 20.03 15.04
CA PHE A 3 -11.60 18.74 14.51
C PHE A 3 -12.79 18.03 13.88
N THR A 4 -12.65 17.64 12.63
CA THR A 4 -13.68 16.85 11.95
C THR A 4 -13.23 15.39 11.87
N THR A 5 -14.09 14.47 12.27
CA THR A 5 -13.85 13.04 12.10
C THR A 5 -13.98 12.69 10.62
N VAL A 6 -12.88 12.24 10.01
CA VAL A 6 -12.87 11.80 8.61
C VAL A 6 -13.51 10.41 8.46
N THR A 7 -13.19 9.50 9.38
CA THR A 7 -13.76 8.14 9.37
C THR A 7 -13.80 7.55 10.78
N THR A 8 -14.84 6.78 11.06
CA THR A 8 -14.97 5.94 12.27
C THR A 8 -14.81 4.45 11.97
N ARG A 9 -14.51 4.10 10.72
CA ARG A 9 -14.54 2.72 10.22
C ARG A 9 -13.20 1.99 10.33
N LEU A 10 -12.14 2.67 10.77
CA LEU A 10 -10.86 2.03 11.02
C LEU A 10 -10.94 1.21 12.32
N ALA A 11 -11.17 -0.09 12.18
CA ALA A 11 -11.27 -1.03 13.29
C ALA A 11 -9.90 -1.57 13.72
N GLY A 12 -9.85 -2.20 14.91
CA GLY A 12 -8.73 -3.03 15.34
C GLY A 12 -7.62 -2.34 16.12
N GLY A 13 -7.78 -1.06 16.52
CA GLY A 13 -6.82 -0.38 17.41
C GLY A 13 -5.40 -0.25 16.85
N ARG A 14 -5.21 -0.43 15.55
CA ARG A 14 -3.92 -0.31 14.87
C ARG A 14 -3.78 1.09 14.26
N LEU A 15 -2.57 1.62 14.30
CA LEU A 15 -2.26 2.86 13.58
C LEU A 15 -2.46 2.63 12.08
N PRO A 16 -3.24 3.48 11.39
CA PRO A 16 -3.43 3.37 9.96
C PRO A 16 -2.16 3.77 9.21
N GLY A 17 -1.89 3.08 8.10
CA GLY A 17 -1.07 3.62 7.03
C GLY A 17 -1.88 4.66 6.27
N ILE A 18 -1.24 5.77 5.91
CA ILE A 18 -1.90 6.90 5.24
C ILE A 18 -1.01 7.33 4.07
N ALA A 19 -1.63 7.52 2.91
CA ALA A 19 -0.97 8.12 1.75
C ALA A 19 -1.93 9.06 1.03
N THR A 20 -1.37 10.11 0.42
CA THR A 20 -2.09 10.93 -0.54
C THR A 20 -1.90 10.32 -1.93
N VAL A 21 -3.01 9.98 -2.56
CA VAL A 21 -3.04 9.44 -3.91
C VAL A 21 -3.81 10.43 -4.78
N ARG A 22 -3.08 11.27 -5.51
CA ARG A 22 -3.64 12.39 -6.28
C ARG A 22 -4.48 13.33 -5.40
N ASP A 23 -5.79 13.39 -5.61
CA ASP A 23 -6.73 14.28 -4.89
C ASP A 23 -7.37 13.63 -3.65
N ARG A 24 -6.97 12.38 -3.31
CA ARG A 24 -7.56 11.60 -2.22
C ARG A 24 -6.56 11.20 -1.16
N VAL A 25 -7.03 11.11 0.06
CA VAL A 25 -6.31 10.47 1.16
C VAL A 25 -6.79 9.03 1.29
N TRP A 26 -5.85 8.11 1.33
CA TRP A 26 -6.08 6.67 1.47
C TRP A 26 -5.67 6.21 2.85
N PHE A 27 -6.51 5.39 3.47
CA PHE A 27 -6.29 4.82 4.80
C PHE A 27 -6.30 3.30 4.72
N VAL A 28 -5.30 2.67 5.32
CA VAL A 28 -5.17 1.21 5.43
C VAL A 28 -4.81 0.82 6.85
N ASN A 29 -5.34 -0.29 7.36
CA ASN A 29 -4.98 -0.81 8.68
C ASN A 29 -5.00 -2.33 8.78
N ARG A 30 -5.07 -3.04 7.66
CA ARG A 30 -5.11 -4.50 7.54
C ARG A 30 -6.40 -5.17 8.05
N SER A 31 -7.14 -4.53 8.93
CA SER A 31 -8.37 -5.11 9.50
C SER A 31 -9.61 -4.79 8.68
N THR A 32 -9.63 -3.65 8.01
CA THR A 32 -10.74 -3.17 7.18
C THR A 32 -10.34 -3.09 5.71
N HIS A 33 -11.33 -2.94 4.84
CA HIS A 33 -11.08 -2.53 3.47
C HIS A 33 -10.44 -1.14 3.43
N VAL A 34 -9.76 -0.86 2.34
CA VAL A 34 -9.17 0.46 2.09
C VAL A 34 -10.28 1.51 2.12
N ILE A 35 -10.03 2.60 2.81
CA ILE A 35 -10.92 3.75 2.88
C ILE A 35 -10.25 4.91 2.16
N THR A 36 -11.00 5.62 1.34
CA THR A 36 -10.53 6.84 0.67
C THR A 36 -11.39 8.03 1.04
N TRP A 37 -10.80 9.21 1.05
CA TRP A 37 -11.48 10.47 1.33
C TRP A 37 -11.02 11.57 0.38
N ASN A 38 -11.95 12.28 -0.23
CA ASN A 38 -11.69 13.29 -1.26
C ASN A 38 -11.81 14.75 -0.76
N GLY A 39 -11.80 14.95 0.56
CA GLY A 39 -12.03 16.26 1.16
C GLY A 39 -13.47 16.48 1.63
N SER A 40 -14.43 15.70 1.15
CA SER A 40 -15.85 15.82 1.53
C SER A 40 -16.54 14.48 1.77
N THR A 41 -16.18 13.43 1.04
CA THR A 41 -16.86 12.14 1.04
C THR A 41 -15.89 10.99 1.26
N GLU A 42 -16.28 10.07 2.13
CA GLU A 42 -15.60 8.79 2.36
C GLU A 42 -16.10 7.74 1.35
N SER A 43 -15.20 6.92 0.84
CA SER A 43 -15.52 5.73 0.04
C SER A 43 -14.78 4.52 0.58
N ILE A 44 -15.41 3.34 0.54
CA ILE A 44 -14.82 2.07 0.93
C ILE A 44 -14.57 1.25 -0.33
N LEU A 45 -13.34 0.79 -0.51
CA LEU A 45 -12.96 -0.03 -1.66
C LEU A 45 -13.11 -1.51 -1.29
N ASP A 46 -14.34 -2.02 -1.31
CA ASP A 46 -14.68 -3.37 -0.85
C ASP A 46 -15.02 -4.37 -1.97
N GLY A 47 -14.83 -3.97 -3.24
CA GLY A 47 -15.12 -4.81 -4.41
C GLY A 47 -16.59 -4.87 -4.79
N ARG A 48 -17.44 -4.04 -4.16
CA ARG A 48 -18.87 -3.94 -4.48
C ARG A 48 -19.14 -2.85 -5.51
N THR A 49 -20.38 -2.50 -5.71
CA THR A 49 -20.80 -1.51 -6.71
C THR A 49 -19.96 -0.23 -6.65
N ASN A 50 -19.42 0.21 -7.78
CA ASN A 50 -18.57 1.38 -7.95
C ASN A 50 -17.23 1.35 -7.19
N THR A 51 -16.75 0.17 -6.85
CA THR A 51 -15.43 -0.02 -6.26
C THR A 51 -14.61 -1.03 -7.07
N PRO A 52 -13.28 -1.05 -6.99
CA PRO A 52 -12.47 -1.99 -7.76
C PRO A 52 -12.85 -3.44 -7.43
N ASN A 53 -12.94 -4.27 -8.45
CA ASN A 53 -13.16 -5.69 -8.30
C ASN A 53 -12.07 -6.45 -9.10
N PRO A 54 -11.15 -7.14 -8.44
CA PRO A 54 -11.13 -7.39 -7.00
C PRO A 54 -10.80 -6.13 -6.16
N ALA A 55 -11.27 -6.14 -4.90
CA ALA A 55 -10.94 -5.10 -3.94
C ALA A 55 -9.42 -5.03 -3.68
N PRO A 56 -8.89 -3.84 -3.33
CA PRO A 56 -7.52 -3.73 -2.84
C PRO A 56 -7.27 -4.69 -1.66
N PRO A 57 -6.08 -5.29 -1.57
CA PRO A 57 -5.72 -6.11 -0.42
C PRO A 57 -5.84 -5.33 0.90
N LYS A 58 -6.34 -5.98 1.95
CA LYS A 58 -6.37 -5.39 3.30
C LYS A 58 -4.95 -5.39 3.88
N ALA A 59 -4.23 -4.33 3.63
CA ALA A 59 -2.82 -4.20 3.99
C ALA A 59 -2.60 -3.25 5.18
N ASN A 60 -1.39 -3.28 5.74
CA ASN A 60 -1.02 -2.44 6.88
C ASN A 60 -0.29 -1.17 6.45
N TYR A 61 0.41 -1.21 5.31
CA TYR A 61 1.28 -0.15 4.85
C TYR A 61 0.91 0.26 3.44
N ILE A 62 1.06 1.54 3.14
CA ILE A 62 0.70 2.15 1.87
C ILE A 62 1.74 3.20 1.46
N GLU A 63 2.06 3.24 0.18
CA GLU A 63 2.80 4.31 -0.48
C GLU A 63 2.17 4.58 -1.85
N PHE A 64 2.32 5.80 -2.35
CA PHE A 64 1.99 6.15 -3.73
C PHE A 64 3.29 6.45 -4.47
N TRP A 65 3.57 5.68 -5.50
CA TRP A 65 4.82 5.80 -6.26
C TRP A 65 4.65 5.29 -7.68
N ASN A 66 5.25 5.99 -8.63
CA ASN A 66 5.23 5.65 -10.04
C ASN A 66 3.80 5.46 -10.56
N GLU A 67 2.91 6.41 -10.20
CA GLU A 67 1.49 6.46 -10.52
C GLU A 67 0.66 5.24 -10.04
N ARG A 68 1.21 4.43 -9.14
CA ARG A 68 0.56 3.25 -8.56
C ARG A 68 0.45 3.35 -7.06
N VAL A 69 -0.59 2.73 -6.53
CA VAL A 69 -0.71 2.53 -5.09
C VAL A 69 -0.02 1.22 -4.72
N TRP A 70 0.87 1.30 -3.75
CA TRP A 70 1.62 0.18 -3.22
C TRP A 70 1.12 -0.16 -1.84
N LEU A 71 0.76 -1.43 -1.64
CA LEU A 71 0.25 -1.95 -0.37
C LEU A 71 1.14 -3.09 0.11
N ALA A 72 1.39 -3.15 1.41
CA ALA A 72 2.23 -4.23 1.95
C ALA A 72 1.67 -4.82 3.24
N ARG A 73 1.98 -6.11 3.46
CA ARG A 73 1.61 -6.90 4.62
C ARG A 73 0.10 -7.05 4.80
N THR A 74 -0.43 -8.13 4.29
CA THR A 74 -1.77 -8.62 4.60
C THR A 74 -1.70 -9.69 5.71
N ASP A 75 -2.83 -10.13 6.23
CA ASP A 75 -2.87 -11.24 7.19
C ASP A 75 -2.53 -12.58 6.53
N SER A 76 -2.96 -12.78 5.28
CA SER A 76 -2.68 -13.99 4.51
C SER A 76 -1.27 -14.02 3.89
N ASN A 77 -0.67 -12.87 3.65
CA ASN A 77 0.65 -12.75 3.04
C ASN A 77 1.48 -11.64 3.71
N PRO A 78 2.11 -11.93 4.84
CA PRO A 78 2.86 -10.93 5.61
C PRO A 78 4.14 -10.45 4.93
N SER A 79 4.63 -11.13 3.91
CA SER A 79 5.82 -10.77 3.11
C SER A 79 5.49 -10.23 1.72
N GLY A 80 4.21 -10.04 1.40
CA GLY A 80 3.76 -9.55 0.11
C GLY A 80 3.74 -8.04 0.02
N VAL A 81 4.20 -7.54 -1.12
CA VAL A 81 4.03 -6.16 -1.58
C VAL A 81 3.16 -6.20 -2.83
N TYR A 82 2.03 -5.54 -2.79
CA TYR A 82 1.05 -5.48 -3.86
C TYR A 82 1.08 -4.11 -4.53
N PHE A 83 0.80 -4.07 -5.82
CA PHE A 83 0.69 -2.79 -6.53
C PHE A 83 -0.53 -2.77 -7.44
N SER A 84 -1.16 -1.60 -7.54
CA SER A 84 -2.30 -1.39 -8.41
C SER A 84 -1.88 -1.34 -9.87
N ASP A 85 -2.85 -1.47 -10.78
CA ASP A 85 -2.65 -1.04 -12.16
C ASP A 85 -2.69 0.49 -12.27
N LEU A 86 -2.41 1.02 -13.45
CA LEU A 86 -2.55 2.45 -13.79
C LEU A 86 -3.99 2.81 -14.11
N THR A 87 -4.79 1.82 -14.46
CA THR A 87 -6.16 1.97 -14.96
C THR A 87 -7.16 1.31 -14.00
N ASP A 88 -8.43 1.61 -14.21
CA ASP A 88 -9.54 0.85 -13.65
C ASP A 88 -9.70 -0.52 -14.37
N VAL A 89 -10.67 -1.31 -13.92
CA VAL A 89 -10.96 -2.64 -14.49
C VAL A 89 -11.45 -2.59 -15.95
N ASN A 90 -11.83 -1.42 -16.47
CA ASN A 90 -12.30 -1.24 -17.83
C ASN A 90 -11.20 -0.67 -18.74
N GLY A 91 -9.97 -0.49 -18.21
CA GLY A 91 -8.85 0.06 -18.95
C GLY A 91 -8.87 1.60 -19.08
N ASN A 92 -9.75 2.28 -18.35
CA ASN A 92 -9.72 3.74 -18.29
C ASN A 92 -8.63 4.20 -17.33
N ASP A 93 -8.07 5.37 -17.60
CA ASP A 93 -7.14 6.01 -16.67
C ASP A 93 -7.76 6.11 -15.27
N LEU A 94 -6.89 6.09 -14.26
CA LEU A 94 -7.32 6.25 -12.88
C LEU A 94 -8.32 7.39 -12.75
N ASP A 95 -9.56 7.06 -12.42
CA ASP A 95 -10.54 8.06 -12.04
C ASP A 95 -10.32 8.46 -10.57
N PRO A 96 -9.78 9.66 -10.31
CA PRO A 96 -9.55 10.13 -8.96
C PRO A 96 -10.85 10.26 -8.16
N SER A 97 -11.99 10.41 -8.86
CA SER A 97 -13.29 10.60 -8.22
C SER A 97 -13.86 9.30 -7.64
N THR A 98 -13.48 8.16 -8.19
CA THR A 98 -13.97 6.85 -7.74
C THR A 98 -12.93 6.06 -6.95
N GLY A 99 -11.64 6.37 -7.13
CA GLY A 99 -10.54 5.62 -6.50
C GLY A 99 -10.42 4.17 -6.99
N THR A 100 -10.92 3.89 -8.20
CA THR A 100 -11.09 2.53 -8.73
C THR A 100 -9.89 2.07 -9.55
N LEU A 101 -8.74 1.89 -8.89
CA LEU A 101 -7.61 1.20 -9.53
C LEU A 101 -7.86 -0.30 -9.61
N ALA A 102 -7.51 -0.91 -10.73
CA ALA A 102 -7.50 -2.36 -10.83
C ALA A 102 -6.38 -2.97 -9.96
N TRP A 103 -6.66 -4.13 -9.39
CA TRP A 103 -5.74 -4.89 -8.55
C TRP A 103 -5.56 -6.31 -9.12
N PRO A 104 -4.78 -6.48 -10.19
CA PRO A 104 -4.51 -7.80 -10.75
C PRO A 104 -3.90 -8.74 -9.71
N ALA A 105 -4.33 -9.99 -9.72
CA ALA A 105 -3.87 -10.98 -8.73
C ALA A 105 -2.36 -11.22 -8.80
N ASP A 106 -1.77 -11.05 -9.99
CA ASP A 106 -0.35 -11.27 -10.23
C ASP A 106 0.52 -10.05 -9.86
N ASN A 107 -0.09 -8.91 -9.57
CA ASN A 107 0.62 -7.71 -9.13
C ASN A 107 1.05 -7.83 -7.66
N VAL A 108 1.85 -8.84 -7.36
CA VAL A 108 2.39 -9.11 -6.01
C VAL A 108 3.86 -9.50 -6.09
N ILE A 109 4.66 -8.91 -5.22
CA ILE A 109 6.10 -9.19 -5.08
C ILE A 109 6.32 -9.83 -3.71
N GLN A 110 6.97 -10.99 -3.67
CA GLN A 110 7.32 -11.66 -2.42
C GLN A 110 8.71 -11.21 -1.96
N ILE A 111 8.80 -10.70 -0.75
CA ILE A 111 10.05 -10.20 -0.17
C ILE A 111 10.58 -11.18 0.86
N ALA A 112 11.61 -11.96 0.47
CA ALA A 112 12.30 -12.90 1.37
C ALA A 112 11.32 -13.68 2.26
N GLN A 113 10.39 -14.39 1.62
CA GLN A 113 9.33 -15.14 2.30
C GLN A 113 9.90 -16.23 3.21
N GLU A 114 11.01 -16.80 2.81
CA GLU A 114 11.71 -17.89 3.49
C GLU A 114 12.22 -17.53 4.90
N ASN A 115 12.41 -16.24 5.20
CA ASN A 115 12.91 -15.84 6.52
C ASN A 115 11.83 -15.67 7.60
N GLY A 116 10.55 -15.91 7.25
CA GLY A 116 9.44 -15.90 8.18
C GLY A 116 9.08 -14.54 8.80
N SER A 117 9.92 -13.51 8.63
CA SER A 117 9.67 -12.19 9.19
C SER A 117 8.67 -11.42 8.32
N PRO A 118 7.64 -10.78 8.92
CA PRO A 118 6.72 -9.94 8.16
C PRO A 118 7.38 -8.63 7.73
N ILE A 119 6.72 -7.93 6.78
CA ILE A 119 7.05 -6.55 6.45
C ILE A 119 6.61 -5.64 7.61
N TYR A 120 7.45 -4.70 8.00
CA TYR A 120 7.21 -3.72 9.06
C TYR A 120 7.09 -2.28 8.55
N GLY A 121 7.29 -2.06 7.27
CA GLY A 121 7.09 -0.78 6.62
C GLY A 121 7.52 -0.79 5.17
N ILE A 122 7.01 0.16 4.43
CA ILE A 122 7.47 0.50 3.07
C ILE A 122 7.67 2.00 3.00
N LYS A 123 8.62 2.46 2.20
CA LYS A 123 8.89 3.87 1.98
C LYS A 123 9.52 4.10 0.62
N VAL A 124 9.01 5.09 -0.10
CA VAL A 124 9.65 5.56 -1.33
C VAL A 124 10.82 6.47 -0.97
N TYR A 125 11.97 6.21 -1.58
CA TYR A 125 13.15 7.04 -1.46
C TYR A 125 14.01 6.94 -2.71
N ARG A 126 14.47 8.08 -3.27
CA ARG A 126 15.33 8.17 -4.46
C ARG A 126 14.84 7.28 -5.62
N ASN A 127 13.58 7.41 -5.97
CA ASN A 127 12.94 6.68 -7.07
C ASN A 127 13.02 5.14 -6.97
N ALA A 128 12.97 4.62 -5.75
CA ALA A 128 12.83 3.19 -5.46
C ALA A 128 11.91 3.00 -4.24
N LEU A 129 11.27 1.84 -4.16
CA LEU A 129 10.47 1.46 -2.99
C LEU A 129 11.33 0.59 -2.06
N TYR A 130 11.52 1.05 -0.84
CA TYR A 130 12.21 0.31 0.19
C TYR A 130 11.23 -0.44 1.07
N VAL A 131 11.54 -1.71 1.32
CA VAL A 131 10.73 -2.62 2.14
C VAL A 131 11.54 -3.00 3.37
N PHE A 132 10.97 -2.75 4.53
CA PHE A 132 11.61 -2.94 5.81
C PHE A 132 11.05 -4.19 6.48
N LYS A 133 11.96 -5.11 6.82
CA LYS A 133 11.70 -6.28 7.66
C LYS A 133 12.59 -6.19 8.91
N GLU A 134 12.42 -7.10 9.85
CA GLU A 134 13.24 -7.13 11.06
C GLU A 134 14.73 -7.29 10.77
N ASN A 135 15.05 -8.16 9.81
CA ASN A 135 16.41 -8.63 9.54
C ASN A 135 16.98 -8.10 8.22
N GLY A 136 16.50 -6.96 7.76
CA GLY A 136 17.04 -6.36 6.55
C GLY A 136 16.12 -5.35 5.89
N ILE A 137 16.67 -4.68 4.90
CA ILE A 137 16.00 -3.72 4.05
C ILE A 137 16.17 -4.19 2.60
N TRP A 138 15.06 -4.26 1.88
CA TRP A 138 15.04 -4.60 0.46
C TRP A 138 14.66 -3.37 -0.35
N ARG A 139 15.24 -3.29 -1.52
CA ARG A 139 14.96 -2.27 -2.52
C ARG A 139 14.23 -2.90 -3.68
N ILE A 140 13.15 -2.27 -4.11
CA ILE A 140 12.42 -2.59 -5.33
C ILE A 140 12.67 -1.47 -6.33
N ASP A 141 13.27 -1.82 -7.45
CA ASP A 141 13.33 -0.99 -8.66
C ASP A 141 12.23 -1.46 -9.60
N PHE A 142 11.40 -0.53 -10.04
CA PHE A 142 10.21 -0.82 -10.83
C PHE A 142 10.20 0.03 -12.11
N ASN A 143 10.36 -0.62 -13.25
CA ASN A 143 10.26 -0.01 -14.59
C ASN A 143 8.96 -0.42 -15.30
N GLY A 144 8.15 -1.27 -14.68
CA GLY A 144 6.88 -1.75 -15.18
C GLY A 144 6.52 -3.11 -14.56
N PRO A 145 5.29 -3.61 -14.77
CA PRO A 145 4.83 -4.87 -14.16
C PRO A 145 5.68 -6.11 -14.52
N PHE A 146 6.38 -6.04 -15.65
CA PHE A 146 7.24 -7.12 -16.15
C PHE A 146 8.74 -6.84 -15.99
N ASP A 147 9.11 -5.69 -15.43
CA ASP A 147 10.51 -5.29 -15.19
C ASP A 147 10.66 -4.79 -13.75
N ILE A 148 10.74 -5.75 -12.85
CA ILE A 148 10.84 -5.54 -11.41
C ILE A 148 12.11 -6.20 -10.90
N THR A 149 12.98 -5.42 -10.27
CA THR A 149 14.16 -5.94 -9.61
C THR A 149 14.07 -5.79 -8.10
N VAL A 150 14.28 -6.88 -7.38
CA VAL A 150 14.33 -6.88 -5.92
C VAL A 150 15.73 -7.20 -5.46
N SER A 151 16.32 -6.32 -4.70
CA SER A 151 17.66 -6.49 -4.14
C SER A 151 17.68 -6.25 -2.63
N LYS A 152 18.53 -6.97 -1.90
CA LYS A 152 18.73 -6.72 -0.48
C LYS A 152 19.70 -5.55 -0.32
N SER A 153 19.22 -4.42 0.19
CA SER A 153 19.99 -3.19 0.33
C SER A 153 20.94 -3.23 1.53
N LEU A 154 20.43 -3.74 2.68
CA LEU A 154 21.22 -3.90 3.90
C LEU A 154 21.01 -5.29 4.47
N SER A 155 22.10 -5.91 4.96
CA SER A 155 22.12 -7.34 5.23
C SER A 155 21.59 -7.76 6.60
N SER A 156 21.64 -6.90 7.61
CA SER A 156 21.32 -7.29 8.99
C SER A 156 20.61 -6.22 9.80
N VAL A 157 20.35 -5.06 9.22
CA VAL A 157 19.67 -3.95 9.87
C VAL A 157 18.28 -3.81 9.28
N GLY A 158 17.29 -3.81 10.13
CA GLY A 158 15.89 -3.61 9.76
C GLY A 158 15.15 -2.87 10.87
N THR A 159 13.84 -2.91 10.85
CA THR A 159 13.00 -2.33 11.89
C THR A 159 11.77 -3.18 12.13
N ARG A 160 11.21 -3.06 13.34
CA ARG A 160 9.88 -3.58 13.70
C ARG A 160 8.82 -2.48 13.77
N TYR A 161 9.20 -1.22 13.52
CA TYR A 161 8.32 -0.07 13.69
C TYR A 161 8.38 0.84 12.48
N GLN A 162 7.26 1.02 11.80
CA GLN A 162 7.17 1.96 10.67
C GLN A 162 7.45 3.40 11.10
N THR A 163 7.07 3.78 12.30
CA THR A 163 7.29 5.13 12.83
C THR A 163 8.77 5.51 12.99
N SER A 164 9.67 4.54 12.93
CA SER A 164 11.12 4.78 12.91
C SER A 164 11.70 5.03 11.51
N ILE A 165 10.87 4.89 10.46
CA ILE A 165 11.29 5.10 9.09
C ILE A 165 11.01 6.56 8.75
N VAL A 166 12.08 7.35 8.65
CA VAL A 166 12.03 8.79 8.31
C VAL A 166 12.94 9.08 7.14
N GLU A 167 12.54 10.04 6.34
CA GLU A 167 13.34 10.60 5.25
C GLU A 167 14.06 11.86 5.74
N HIS A 168 15.35 11.99 5.42
CA HIS A 168 16.16 13.16 5.72
C HIS A 168 16.72 13.77 4.44
#